data_f1d8b07f36006351f4bc0753c3db4d2e
#
_entry.id   f1d8b07f36006351f4bc0753c3db4d2e
#
_cell.length_a   1.000
_cell.length_b   1.000
_cell.length_c   1.000
_cell.angle_alpha   90.00
_cell.angle_beta   90.00
_cell.angle_gamma   90.00
#
_symmetry.space_group_name_H-M   'P 1'
#
loop_
_entity.id
_entity.type
_entity.pdbx_description
1 polymer ?
#
loop_
_entity_poly.entity_id
_entity_poly.type
_entity_poly.pdbx_seq_one_letter_code
_entity_poly.pdbx_strand_id
1 'polypeptide(L)'
;VIDGNEVSVSDGFKKRIFMLNKPNGYVCADRDNNNPIVINIFSDIPKFTQMHCVGRLDIDTTGLIIVTDDGDLNHKITSPKTGVTKTYRAVTKEKISEHDIEHFAKGLKHPEEKTRYKSALLEIISDNEALVTVTEGRFHEVKRLFECVGNEVLELERLYIGQLRLDEDLEEGEYREMSDEDIELVFTPYKDFK
;
A
#
# COMPACT_ATOMS: atom_id res chain seq x y z
N VAL A 1 -41.58 -9.89 -11.85
CA VAL A 1 -41.36 -9.12 -11.72
C VAL A 1 -40.26 -8.93 -11.36
N ILE A 2 -40.23 -8.79 -11.26
CA ILE A 2 -39.53 -8.57 -10.48
C ILE A 2 -38.22 -9.17 -10.62
N ASP A 3 -38.07 -10.33 -11.01
CA ASP A 3 -36.86 -11.07 -11.09
C ASP A 3 -35.78 -10.39 -11.93
N GLY A 4 -36.13 -9.94 -13.10
CA GLY A 4 -35.19 -9.26 -13.97
C GLY A 4 -34.74 -7.92 -13.42
N ASN A 5 -35.63 -7.24 -12.77
CA ASN A 5 -35.31 -5.96 -12.17
C ASN A 5 -34.38 -6.10 -10.96
N GLU A 6 -34.61 -7.11 -10.18
CA GLU A 6 -33.76 -7.41 -9.04
C GLU A 6 -32.32 -7.74 -9.47
N VAL A 7 -32.17 -8.53 -10.52
CA VAL A 7 -30.87 -8.88 -11.06
C VAL A 7 -30.15 -7.64 -11.59
N SER A 8 -30.83 -6.79 -12.32
CA SER A 8 -30.25 -5.56 -12.85
C SER A 8 -29.80 -4.62 -11.75
N VAL A 9 -30.61 -4.47 -10.73
CA VAL A 9 -30.28 -3.61 -9.59
C VAL A 9 -29.08 -4.19 -8.84
N SER A 10 -29.07 -5.48 -8.65
CA SER A 10 -27.96 -6.15 -8.00
C SER A 10 -26.64 -5.91 -8.72
N ASP A 11 -26.64 -6.05 -10.04
CA ASP A 11 -25.45 -5.79 -10.85
C ASP A 11 -25.01 -4.33 -10.78
N GLY A 12 -25.97 -3.41 -10.69
CA GLY A 12 -25.68 -1.98 -10.56
C GLY A 12 -25.01 -1.60 -9.26
N PHE A 13 -25.10 -2.44 -8.24
CA PHE A 13 -24.50 -2.21 -6.94
C PHE A 13 -23.23 -3.04 -6.71
N LYS A 14 -22.77 -3.78 -7.72
CA LYS A 14 -21.55 -4.54 -7.58
C LYS A 14 -20.36 -3.61 -7.35
N LYS A 15 -19.62 -3.87 -6.27
CA LYS A 15 -18.42 -3.09 -5.92
C LYS A 15 -17.27 -3.39 -6.86
N ARG A 16 -16.49 -2.36 -7.14
CA ARG A 16 -15.35 -2.42 -8.03
C ARG A 16 -14.08 -2.31 -7.22
N ILE A 17 -13.14 -3.18 -7.49
CA ILE A 17 -11.88 -3.26 -6.73
C ILE A 17 -10.76 -3.43 -7.74
N PHE A 18 -9.80 -2.52 -7.74
CA PHE A 18 -8.68 -2.51 -8.68
C PHE A 18 -7.35 -2.54 -7.97
N MET A 19 -6.40 -3.27 -8.57
CA MET A 19 -4.97 -3.18 -8.25
C MET A 19 -4.37 -2.19 -9.23
N LEU A 20 -3.69 -1.17 -8.72
CA LEU A 20 -2.99 -0.17 -9.53
C LEU A 20 -1.51 -0.18 -9.16
N ASN A 21 -0.65 -0.06 -10.17
CA ASN A 21 0.73 0.32 -9.96
C ASN A 21 0.80 1.85 -9.96
N LYS A 22 0.83 2.42 -8.77
CA LYS A 22 0.80 3.88 -8.60
C LYS A 22 2.07 4.51 -9.19
N PRO A 23 1.93 5.43 -10.13
CA PRO A 23 3.09 6.13 -10.67
C PRO A 23 3.62 7.18 -9.72
N ASN A 24 4.89 7.53 -9.90
CA ASN A 24 5.50 8.65 -9.20
C ASN A 24 4.78 9.96 -9.57
N GLY A 25 4.65 10.86 -8.61
CA GLY A 25 4.09 12.18 -8.86
C GLY A 25 2.58 12.28 -8.68
N TYR A 26 1.89 11.18 -8.37
CA TYR A 26 0.44 11.17 -8.12
C TYR A 26 0.15 11.11 -6.63
N VAL A 27 -0.87 11.86 -6.21
CA VAL A 27 -1.33 11.86 -4.81
C VAL A 27 -2.56 10.99 -4.64
N CYS A 28 -2.66 10.36 -3.47
CA CYS A 28 -3.80 9.51 -3.10
C CYS A 28 -4.99 10.28 -2.51
N ALA A 29 -4.95 11.59 -2.51
CA ALA A 29 -6.03 12.42 -2.00
C ALA A 29 -7.17 12.52 -3.02
N ASP A 30 -8.37 12.83 -2.56
CA ASP A 30 -9.53 13.04 -3.42
C ASP A 30 -9.42 14.33 -4.24
N ARG A 31 -8.61 15.27 -3.79
CA ARG A 31 -8.38 16.57 -4.44
C ARG A 31 -6.95 17.03 -4.23
N ASP A 32 -6.40 17.66 -5.25
CA ASP A 32 -5.11 18.35 -5.15
C ASP A 32 -5.05 19.42 -6.23
N ASN A 33 -4.62 20.64 -5.86
CA ASN A 33 -4.58 21.77 -6.79
C ASN A 33 -3.30 21.79 -7.64
N ASN A 34 -2.26 21.10 -7.21
CA ASN A 34 -0.92 21.20 -7.81
C ASN A 34 -0.44 19.89 -8.44
N ASN A 35 -1.02 18.75 -8.04
CA ASN A 35 -0.53 17.45 -8.46
C ASN A 35 -1.68 16.59 -9.00
N PRO A 36 -1.41 15.71 -9.97
CA PRO A 36 -2.42 14.77 -10.42
C PRO A 36 -2.81 13.81 -9.29
N ILE A 37 -4.08 13.42 -9.27
CA ILE A 37 -4.59 12.49 -8.28
C ILE A 37 -4.78 11.10 -8.87
N VAL A 38 -4.57 10.07 -8.05
CA VAL A 38 -4.64 8.67 -8.45
C VAL A 38 -5.97 8.32 -9.12
N ILE A 39 -7.09 8.81 -8.58
CA ILE A 39 -8.43 8.47 -9.07
C ILE A 39 -8.62 8.88 -10.54
N ASN A 40 -7.96 9.94 -11.00
CA ASN A 40 -8.08 10.38 -12.40
C ASN A 40 -7.48 9.40 -13.40
N ILE A 41 -6.64 8.46 -12.96
CA ILE A 41 -6.15 7.38 -13.80
C ILE A 41 -7.31 6.49 -14.27
N PHE A 42 -8.39 6.44 -13.48
CA PHE A 42 -9.57 5.62 -13.76
C PHE A 42 -10.66 6.37 -14.54
N SER A 43 -10.34 7.48 -15.18
CA SER A 43 -11.34 8.34 -15.84
C SER A 43 -12.17 7.64 -16.92
N ASP A 44 -11.68 6.53 -17.48
CA ASP A 44 -12.42 5.73 -18.45
C ASP A 44 -13.46 4.81 -17.80
N ILE A 45 -13.43 4.67 -16.49
CA ILE A 45 -14.37 3.83 -15.74
C ILE A 45 -15.60 4.66 -15.37
N PRO A 46 -16.82 4.18 -15.66
CA PRO A 46 -18.03 4.90 -15.26
C PRO A 46 -18.06 5.15 -13.76
N LYS A 47 -18.44 6.37 -13.39
CA LYS A 47 -18.56 6.79 -11.98
C LYS A 47 -17.25 6.60 -11.19
N PHE A 48 -16.09 6.77 -11.85
CA PHE A 48 -14.80 6.61 -11.20
C PHE A 48 -14.61 7.53 -9.99
N THR A 49 -15.28 8.67 -9.95
CA THR A 49 -15.21 9.61 -8.83
C THR A 49 -15.79 9.05 -7.53
N GLN A 50 -16.51 7.93 -7.59
CA GLN A 50 -17.01 7.23 -6.41
C GLN A 50 -16.00 6.29 -5.79
N MET A 51 -14.88 6.06 -6.47
CA MET A 51 -13.81 5.24 -5.97
C MET A 51 -12.81 6.03 -5.14
N HIS A 52 -12.14 5.36 -4.22
CA HIS A 52 -11.13 5.96 -3.33
C HIS A 52 -9.92 5.05 -3.22
N CYS A 53 -8.77 5.64 -2.95
CA CYS A 53 -7.58 4.88 -2.61
C CYS A 53 -7.76 4.19 -1.27
N VAL A 54 -7.33 2.95 -1.19
CA VAL A 54 -7.30 2.19 0.06
C VAL A 54 -5.96 2.49 0.77
N GLY A 55 -6.02 3.39 1.73
CA GLY A 55 -4.84 3.93 2.37
C GLY A 55 -4.14 4.94 1.46
N ARG A 56 -2.91 5.26 1.80
CA ARG A 56 -2.15 6.30 1.12
C ARG A 56 -0.72 5.86 0.89
N LEU A 57 -0.19 6.21 -0.27
CA LEU A 57 1.24 6.21 -0.55
C LEU A 57 1.66 7.66 -0.76
N ASP A 58 2.88 8.00 -0.38
CA ASP A 58 3.43 9.34 -0.60
C ASP A 58 3.50 9.63 -2.11
N ILE A 59 3.56 10.90 -2.46
CA ILE A 59 3.59 11.33 -3.87
C ILE A 59 4.75 10.68 -4.64
N ASP A 60 5.89 10.50 -4.00
CA ASP A 60 7.09 9.90 -4.58
C ASP A 60 7.23 8.39 -4.34
N THR A 61 6.27 7.76 -3.67
CA THR A 61 6.23 6.31 -3.49
C THR A 61 5.41 5.69 -4.61
N THR A 62 5.97 4.65 -5.23
CA THR A 62 5.30 3.91 -6.31
C THR A 62 4.79 2.55 -5.81
N GLY A 63 4.15 1.82 -6.71
CA GLY A 63 3.78 0.44 -6.45
C GLY A 63 2.32 0.20 -6.15
N LEU A 64 2.08 -0.87 -5.42
CA LEU A 64 0.75 -1.42 -5.21
C LEU A 64 -0.14 -0.50 -4.38
N ILE A 65 -1.24 -0.06 -4.98
CA ILE A 65 -2.33 0.57 -4.26
C ILE A 65 -3.65 -0.02 -4.73
N ILE A 66 -4.59 -0.20 -3.81
CA ILE A 66 -5.93 -0.69 -4.12
C ILE A 66 -6.84 0.53 -4.25
N VAL A 67 -7.70 0.51 -5.26
CA VAL A 67 -8.69 1.56 -5.51
C VAL A 67 -10.05 0.90 -5.59
N THR A 68 -11.02 1.37 -4.81
CA THR A 68 -12.33 0.74 -4.71
C THR A 68 -13.43 1.73 -4.32
N ASP A 69 -14.67 1.40 -4.68
CA ASP A 69 -15.87 2.08 -4.17
C ASP A 69 -16.50 1.32 -3.00
N ASP A 70 -15.87 0.22 -2.55
CA ASP A 70 -16.32 -0.55 -1.39
C ASP A 70 -15.74 0.04 -0.10
N GLY A 71 -16.54 0.86 0.58
CA GLY A 71 -16.10 1.52 1.82
C GLY A 71 -15.84 0.55 2.97
N ASP A 72 -16.58 -0.55 3.04
CA ASP A 72 -16.39 -1.56 4.09
C ASP A 72 -15.06 -2.28 3.91
N LEU A 73 -14.73 -2.66 2.68
CA LEU A 73 -13.45 -3.28 2.37
C LEU A 73 -12.30 -2.31 2.65
N ASN A 74 -12.45 -1.06 2.22
CA ASN A 74 -11.45 -0.02 2.47
C ASN A 74 -11.15 0.11 3.97
N HIS A 75 -12.20 0.24 4.76
CA HIS A 75 -12.06 0.35 6.22
C HIS A 75 -11.39 -0.90 6.82
N LYS A 76 -11.77 -2.08 6.38
CA LYS A 76 -11.21 -3.35 6.87
C LYS A 76 -9.72 -3.46 6.57
N ILE A 77 -9.28 -3.03 5.39
CA ILE A 77 -7.87 -3.10 5.00
C ILE A 77 -7.04 -2.05 5.76
N THR A 78 -7.58 -0.86 5.94
CA THR A 78 -6.83 0.27 6.52
C THR A 78 -6.88 0.32 8.04
N SER A 79 -7.81 -0.39 8.67
CA SER A 79 -7.94 -0.37 10.13
C SER A 79 -6.69 -0.97 10.80
N PRO A 80 -6.12 -0.27 11.79
CA PRO A 80 -4.98 -0.80 12.55
C PRO A 80 -5.30 -2.12 13.26
N LYS A 81 -6.57 -2.38 13.57
CA LYS A 81 -7.01 -3.59 14.26
C LYS A 81 -6.86 -4.85 13.44
N THR A 82 -6.92 -4.76 12.11
CA THR A 82 -6.79 -5.92 11.23
C THR A 82 -5.34 -6.32 11.01
N GLY A 83 -4.39 -5.42 11.25
CA GLY A 83 -2.97 -5.73 11.17
C GLY A 83 -2.50 -6.19 9.78
N VAL A 84 -3.13 -5.69 8.72
CA VAL A 84 -2.73 -6.04 7.36
C VAL A 84 -1.29 -5.63 7.13
N THR A 85 -0.46 -6.59 6.70
CA THR A 85 0.95 -6.32 6.41
C THR A 85 1.12 -5.56 5.11
N LYS A 86 2.14 -4.72 5.05
CA LYS A 86 2.52 -3.99 3.84
C LYS A 86 4.02 -4.13 3.68
N THR A 87 4.45 -4.56 2.51
CA THR A 87 5.86 -4.80 2.24
C THR A 87 6.36 -3.89 1.14
N TYR A 88 7.42 -3.17 1.45
CA TYR A 88 8.03 -2.18 0.58
C TYR A 88 9.42 -2.59 0.17
N ARG A 89 9.77 -2.30 -1.08
CA ARG A 89 11.15 -2.33 -1.54
C ARG A 89 11.73 -0.94 -1.32
N ALA A 90 12.83 -0.87 -0.58
CA ALA A 90 13.53 0.38 -0.28
C ALA A 90 14.94 0.33 -0.86
N VAL A 91 15.34 1.41 -1.52
CA VAL A 91 16.72 1.65 -1.93
C VAL A 91 17.26 2.76 -1.06
N THR A 92 18.42 2.53 -0.44
CA THR A 92 18.98 3.43 0.56
C THR A 92 20.29 4.07 0.09
N LYS A 93 20.59 5.23 0.67
CA LYS A 93 21.79 5.97 0.40
C LYS A 93 23.03 5.26 0.94
N GLU A 94 22.98 4.84 2.20
CA GLU A 94 24.07 4.15 2.86
C GLU A 94 23.84 2.64 2.87
N LYS A 95 24.91 1.89 3.03
CA LYS A 95 24.85 0.44 3.14
C LYS A 95 24.00 0.04 4.34
N ILE A 96 23.09 -0.92 4.12
CA ILE A 96 22.22 -1.45 5.17
C ILE A 96 23.02 -2.42 6.02
N SER A 97 22.98 -2.23 7.34
CA SER A 97 23.67 -3.10 8.28
C SER A 97 22.80 -4.29 8.70
N GLU A 98 23.39 -5.45 8.87
CA GLU A 98 22.69 -6.61 9.42
C GLU A 98 22.13 -6.34 10.83
N HIS A 99 22.78 -5.46 11.59
CA HIS A 99 22.28 -5.03 12.91
C HIS A 99 20.92 -4.32 12.82
N ASP A 100 20.61 -3.72 11.68
CA ASP A 100 19.35 -3.03 11.49
C ASP A 100 18.15 -4.00 11.52
N ILE A 101 18.37 -5.27 11.15
CA ILE A 101 17.31 -6.28 11.19
C ILE A 101 16.76 -6.41 12.60
N GLU A 102 17.62 -6.49 13.59
CA GLU A 102 17.21 -6.58 14.98
C GLU A 102 16.61 -5.29 15.51
N HIS A 103 17.17 -4.15 15.10
CA HIS A 103 16.62 -2.84 15.48
C HIS A 103 15.20 -2.66 14.97
N PHE A 104 14.94 -3.01 13.72
CA PHE A 104 13.60 -2.95 13.14
C PHE A 104 12.65 -3.90 13.86
N ALA A 105 13.10 -5.12 14.16
CA ALA A 105 12.28 -6.13 14.84
C ALA A 105 11.86 -5.71 16.25
N LYS A 106 12.72 -4.97 16.95
CA LYS A 106 12.42 -4.45 18.30
C LYS A 106 11.52 -3.22 18.27
N GLY A 107 11.38 -2.60 17.12
CA GLY A 107 10.71 -1.32 16.99
C GLY A 107 11.62 -0.16 17.32
N LEU A 108 11.44 0.93 16.61
CA LEU A 108 12.27 2.13 16.72
C LEU A 108 11.41 3.34 17.08
N LYS A 109 12.04 4.35 17.65
CA LYS A 109 11.37 5.61 17.97
C LYS A 109 12.06 6.76 17.24
N HIS A 110 11.34 7.35 16.30
CA HIS A 110 11.82 8.53 15.60
C HIS A 110 11.67 9.76 16.50
N PRO A 111 12.64 10.70 16.48
CA PRO A 111 12.58 11.91 17.33
C PRO A 111 11.30 12.74 17.16
N GLU A 112 10.74 12.76 15.96
CA GLU A 112 9.53 13.53 15.68
C GLU A 112 8.23 12.78 15.98
N GLU A 113 8.32 11.53 16.44
CA GLU A 113 7.14 10.72 16.76
C GLU A 113 6.92 10.65 18.27
N LYS A 114 5.65 10.65 18.67
CA LYS A 114 5.27 10.56 20.08
C LYS A 114 5.48 9.15 20.62
N THR A 115 5.22 8.15 19.79
CA THR A 115 5.28 6.74 20.18
C THR A 115 6.24 5.96 19.30
N ARG A 116 6.73 4.84 19.84
CA ARG A 116 7.59 3.91 19.12
C ARG A 116 6.80 3.23 18.01
N TYR A 117 7.47 2.96 16.89
CA TYR A 117 6.92 2.11 15.83
C TYR A 117 6.83 0.68 16.32
N LYS A 118 5.84 -0.06 15.80
CA LYS A 118 5.75 -1.49 16.04
C LYS A 118 6.90 -2.22 15.35
N SER A 119 7.08 -3.49 15.71
CA SER A 119 8.04 -4.37 15.06
C SER A 119 7.88 -4.35 13.55
N ALA A 120 8.99 -4.27 12.84
CA ALA A 120 9.04 -4.34 11.38
C ALA A 120 10.01 -5.44 10.98
N LEU A 121 9.72 -6.11 9.85
CA LEU A 121 10.59 -7.12 9.28
C LEU A 121 11.48 -6.48 8.22
N LEU A 122 12.80 -6.56 8.41
CA LEU A 122 13.78 -6.07 7.43
C LEU A 122 14.47 -7.26 6.79
N GLU A 123 14.40 -7.36 5.47
CA GLU A 123 15.05 -8.39 4.68
C GLU A 123 16.04 -7.73 3.72
N ILE A 124 17.32 -7.91 3.94
CA ILE A 124 18.37 -7.28 3.12
C ILE A 124 18.52 -8.05 1.81
N ILE A 125 18.40 -7.35 0.67
CA ILE A 125 18.56 -7.94 -0.66
C ILE A 125 19.98 -7.70 -1.16
N SER A 126 20.50 -6.50 -0.96
CA SER A 126 21.84 -6.11 -1.34
C SER A 126 22.33 -5.02 -0.39
N ASP A 127 23.51 -4.47 -0.63
CA ASP A 127 24.07 -3.42 0.25
C ASP A 127 23.14 -2.24 0.45
N ASN A 128 22.40 -1.85 -0.58
CA ASN A 128 21.56 -0.66 -0.57
C ASN A 128 20.09 -0.95 -0.90
N GLU A 129 19.66 -2.20 -0.82
CA GLU A 129 18.30 -2.58 -1.15
C GLU A 129 17.76 -3.58 -0.14
N ALA A 130 16.53 -3.37 0.29
CA ALA A 130 15.87 -4.24 1.26
C ALA A 130 14.36 -4.27 1.04
N LEU A 131 13.73 -5.33 1.56
CA LEU A 131 12.28 -5.39 1.75
C LEU A 131 11.99 -5.08 3.21
N VAL A 132 11.01 -4.21 3.44
CA VAL A 132 10.56 -3.83 4.78
C VAL A 132 9.07 -4.11 4.89
N THR A 133 8.68 -4.92 5.88
CA THR A 133 7.28 -5.24 6.15
C THR A 133 6.84 -4.59 7.45
N VAL A 134 5.72 -3.86 7.38
CA VAL A 134 5.13 -3.17 8.52
C VAL A 134 3.64 -3.54 8.64
N THR A 135 3.06 -3.37 9.81
CA THR A 135 1.63 -3.59 10.05
C THR A 135 0.88 -2.28 10.30
N GLU A 136 1.60 -1.19 10.42
CA GLU A 136 1.05 0.15 10.60
C GLU A 136 1.09 0.91 9.27
N GLY A 137 0.38 2.01 9.20
CA GLY A 137 0.41 2.93 8.07
C GLY A 137 0.73 4.34 8.52
N ARG A 138 1.69 4.49 9.42
CA ARG A 138 2.04 5.79 9.99
C ARG A 138 2.81 6.63 8.97
N PHE A 139 2.72 7.94 9.13
CA PHE A 139 3.33 8.92 8.24
C PHE A 139 4.82 8.64 8.00
N HIS A 140 5.19 8.43 6.74
CA HIS A 140 6.57 8.19 6.30
C HIS A 140 7.29 7.07 7.10
N GLU A 141 6.55 6.06 7.53
CA GLU A 141 7.07 5.07 8.47
C GLU A 141 8.35 4.40 8.00
N VAL A 142 8.38 3.85 6.79
CA VAL A 142 9.58 3.15 6.28
C VAL A 142 10.76 4.11 6.16
N LYS A 143 10.52 5.32 5.66
CA LYS A 143 11.56 6.36 5.56
C LYS A 143 12.12 6.69 6.93
N ARG A 144 11.24 6.87 7.91
CA ARG A 144 11.64 7.21 9.29
C ARG A 144 12.32 6.08 10.02
N LEU A 145 11.95 4.82 9.75
CA LEU A 145 12.66 3.68 10.31
C LEU A 145 14.13 3.70 9.90
N PHE A 146 14.41 3.95 8.61
CA PHE A 146 15.79 4.06 8.14
C PHE A 146 16.50 5.29 8.73
N GLU A 147 15.81 6.39 8.88
CA GLU A 147 16.38 7.59 9.54
C GLU A 147 16.81 7.28 10.96
N CYS A 148 16.06 6.46 11.70
CA CYS A 148 16.41 6.04 13.05
C CYS A 148 17.74 5.31 13.14
N VAL A 149 18.16 4.65 12.07
CA VAL A 149 19.45 3.92 12.01
C VAL A 149 20.51 4.68 11.20
N GLY A 150 20.30 5.98 10.97
CA GLY A 150 21.27 6.84 10.31
C GLY A 150 21.33 6.68 8.78
N ASN A 151 20.26 6.19 8.17
CA ASN A 151 20.20 5.97 6.73
C ASN A 151 19.08 6.82 6.09
N GLU A 152 19.06 6.87 4.78
CA GLU A 152 18.07 7.64 4.01
C GLU A 152 17.52 6.77 2.89
N VAL A 153 16.19 6.76 2.73
CA VAL A 153 15.54 6.06 1.63
C VAL A 153 15.54 6.96 0.40
N LEU A 154 16.12 6.47 -0.70
CA LEU A 154 16.17 7.19 -1.99
C LEU A 154 15.01 6.81 -2.89
N GLU A 155 14.57 5.53 -2.86
CA GLU A 155 13.45 5.04 -3.64
C GLU A 155 12.62 4.13 -2.76
N LEU A 156 11.30 4.22 -2.89
CA LEU A 156 10.36 3.41 -2.14
C LEU A 156 9.23 2.94 -3.04
N GLU A 157 9.00 1.63 -3.05
CA GLU A 157 7.96 1.01 -3.84
C GLU A 157 7.22 -0.02 -2.99
N ARG A 158 5.88 0.06 -2.93
CA ARG A 158 5.13 -0.98 -2.22
C ARG A 158 4.87 -2.16 -3.16
N LEU A 159 5.38 -3.32 -2.78
CA LEU A 159 5.26 -4.54 -3.58
C LEU A 159 4.14 -5.46 -3.12
N TYR A 160 3.83 -5.48 -1.81
CA TYR A 160 2.83 -6.39 -1.25
C TYR A 160 1.87 -5.67 -0.30
N ILE A 161 0.62 -6.09 -0.33
CA ILE A 161 -0.36 -5.88 0.74
C ILE A 161 -0.79 -7.27 1.17
N GLY A 162 -0.47 -7.68 2.41
CA GLY A 162 -0.57 -9.08 2.78
C GLY A 162 0.34 -9.91 1.90
N GLN A 163 -0.17 -11.00 1.35
CA GLN A 163 0.52 -11.80 0.35
C GLN A 163 0.18 -11.40 -1.09
N LEU A 164 -0.70 -10.43 -1.28
CA LEU A 164 -1.01 -9.93 -2.61
C LEU A 164 0.19 -9.14 -3.14
N ARG A 165 0.80 -9.66 -4.20
CA ARG A 165 1.92 -9.01 -4.86
C ARG A 165 1.43 -8.16 -6.02
N LEU A 166 2.04 -6.98 -6.18
CA LEU A 166 1.87 -6.19 -7.39
C LEU A 166 2.27 -7.04 -8.61
N ASP A 167 1.38 -7.14 -9.60
CA ASP A 167 1.68 -7.91 -10.82
C ASP A 167 2.90 -7.32 -11.52
N GLU A 168 3.85 -8.18 -11.87
CA GLU A 168 5.06 -7.76 -12.59
C GLU A 168 4.75 -7.20 -13.98
N ASP A 169 3.63 -7.61 -14.55
CA ASP A 169 3.18 -7.16 -15.87
C ASP A 169 2.54 -5.77 -15.86
N LEU A 170 2.19 -5.24 -14.68
CA LEU A 170 1.62 -3.90 -14.57
C LEU A 170 2.73 -2.86 -14.47
N GLU A 171 2.83 -2.02 -15.49
CA GLU A 171 3.71 -0.86 -15.46
C GLU A 171 3.07 0.28 -14.66
N GLU A 172 3.86 1.29 -14.30
CA GLU A 172 3.33 2.45 -13.60
C GLU A 172 2.15 3.08 -14.37
N GLY A 173 1.05 3.30 -13.66
CA GLY A 173 -0.17 3.84 -14.23
C GLY A 173 -1.15 2.78 -14.75
N GLU A 174 -0.73 1.54 -14.83
CA GLU A 174 -1.60 0.45 -15.27
C GLU A 174 -2.34 -0.20 -14.09
N TYR A 175 -3.55 -0.68 -14.36
CA TYR A 175 -4.38 -1.31 -13.35
C TYR A 175 -5.15 -2.51 -13.90
N ARG A 176 -5.61 -3.37 -13.01
CA ARG A 176 -6.54 -4.48 -13.34
C ARG A 176 -7.56 -4.67 -12.23
N GLU A 177 -8.68 -5.31 -12.54
CA GLU A 177 -9.62 -5.74 -11.52
C GLU A 177 -8.99 -6.80 -10.60
N MET A 178 -9.36 -6.74 -9.33
CA MET A 178 -8.97 -7.76 -8.36
C MET A 178 -10.02 -8.86 -8.28
N SER A 179 -9.55 -10.10 -8.15
CA SER A 179 -10.40 -11.26 -7.94
C SER A 179 -10.66 -11.49 -6.44
N ASP A 180 -11.58 -12.40 -6.13
CA ASP A 180 -11.82 -12.81 -4.75
C ASP A 180 -10.56 -13.42 -4.10
N GLU A 181 -9.77 -14.14 -4.90
CA GLU A 181 -8.49 -14.70 -4.46
C GLU A 181 -7.49 -13.61 -4.09
N ASP A 182 -7.43 -12.55 -4.87
CA ASP A 182 -6.59 -11.39 -4.54
C ASP A 182 -6.97 -10.80 -3.20
N ILE A 183 -8.27 -10.70 -2.92
CA ILE A 183 -8.77 -10.15 -1.65
C ILE A 183 -8.36 -11.04 -0.48
N GLU A 184 -8.44 -12.36 -0.64
CA GLU A 184 -7.99 -13.29 0.38
C GLU A 184 -6.50 -13.11 0.70
N LEU A 185 -5.69 -12.90 -0.33
CA LEU A 185 -4.26 -12.67 -0.18
C LEU A 185 -3.96 -11.38 0.60
N VAL A 186 -4.77 -10.34 0.42
CA VAL A 186 -4.62 -9.07 1.17
C VAL A 186 -4.67 -9.33 2.68
N PHE A 187 -5.53 -10.23 3.13
CA PHE A 187 -5.72 -10.53 4.55
C PHE A 187 -4.84 -11.67 5.05
N THR A 188 -3.97 -12.20 4.21
CA THR A 188 -3.00 -13.23 4.60
C THR A 188 -1.65 -12.57 4.89
N PRO A 189 -1.12 -12.68 6.11
CA PRO A 189 0.14 -11.99 6.46
C PRO A 189 1.30 -12.38 5.56
N TYR A 190 2.15 -11.40 5.24
CA TYR A 190 3.35 -11.60 4.46
C TYR A 190 4.32 -12.50 5.23
N LYS A 191 4.66 -13.66 4.66
CA LYS A 191 5.43 -14.70 5.35
C LYS A 191 4.79 -14.99 6.72
N ASP A 192 5.52 -15.34 7.70
CA ASP A 192 5.02 -15.59 9.05
C ASP A 192 5.13 -14.36 9.95
N PHE A 193 4.92 -13.19 9.38
CA PHE A 193 5.00 -11.93 10.13
C PHE A 193 3.88 -11.88 11.18
N LYS A 194 4.24 -11.67 12.43
CA LYS A 194 3.32 -11.62 13.57
C LYS A 194 3.29 -10.26 14.21
#